data_4a37695ef811f8147ad37a9678a8cc61
#
_entry.id   4a37695ef811f8147ad37a9678a8cc61
#
_cell.length_a   1.000
_cell.length_b   1.000
_cell.length_c   1.000
_cell.angle_alpha   90.00
_cell.angle_beta   90.00
_cell.angle_gamma   90.00
#
_symmetry.space_group_name_H-M   'P 1'
#
loop_
_entity.id
_entity.type
_entity.pdbx_description
1 polymer ?
#
loop_
_entity_poly.entity_id
_entity_poly.type
_entity_poly.pdbx_seq_one_letter_code
_entity_poly.pdbx_strand_id
1 'polypeptide(L)'
;MKTKLMMAVLFVTACFILSSCGGGKKQQNAEETVAALSIDDVMAKAAELVDQKVVIEGVCTHTCSHGAKKMFLVGSDDSKTLRVEAGELGAFDTKVVNNMVTVNGILKEERIDEAYLVDWENRLKSQTEEKHGNGEGEGGCDTEKNARGETANSAEGRIADFRAKIAAEKEATGKEYLSFYHVVADSYEIKD
;
A
#
# COMPACT_ATOMS: atom_id res chain seq x y z
N MET A 1 -43.07 51.10 -20.21
CA MET A 1 -44.09 50.67 -21.19
C MET A 1 -44.13 49.17 -21.19
N LYS A 2 -45.09 48.57 -20.50
CA LYS A 2 -46.32 47.99 -21.10
C LYS A 2 -45.87 46.80 -22.01
N THR A 3 -46.30 45.56 -21.90
CA THR A 3 -47.54 44.91 -21.43
C THR A 3 -47.25 43.42 -21.48
N LYS A 4 -47.55 42.59 -20.45
CA LYS A 4 -48.77 41.80 -20.29
C LYS A 4 -49.06 40.86 -21.48
N LEU A 5 -49.16 39.53 -21.26
CA LEU A 5 -50.43 38.81 -21.15
C LEU A 5 -50.10 37.33 -21.27
N MET A 6 -50.31 36.49 -20.28
CA MET A 6 -51.53 35.77 -19.92
C MET A 6 -51.86 34.52 -20.75
N MET A 7 -51.93 33.42 -20.01
CA MET A 7 -52.96 32.37 -20.05
C MET A 7 -52.90 31.30 -21.16
N ALA A 8 -52.78 30.08 -20.80
CA ALA A 8 -53.94 29.20 -20.67
C ALA A 8 -53.60 27.83 -20.11
N VAL A 9 -54.31 27.51 -19.12
CA VAL A 9 -54.59 26.25 -18.47
C VAL A 9 -55.26 25.29 -19.46
N LEU A 10 -54.89 23.98 -19.43
CA LEU A 10 -55.88 22.92 -19.59
C LEU A 10 -55.43 21.60 -18.97
N PHE A 11 -56.23 21.16 -18.05
CA PHE A 11 -56.35 19.86 -17.41
C PHE A 11 -56.63 18.74 -18.40
N VAL A 12 -56.03 17.55 -18.21
CA VAL A 12 -56.71 16.27 -18.42
C VAL A 12 -56.05 15.21 -17.57
N THR A 13 -56.60 14.93 -16.47
CA THR A 13 -57.15 13.68 -15.90
C THR A 13 -56.46 12.34 -16.21
N ALA A 14 -55.93 11.77 -15.15
CA ALA A 14 -56.07 10.41 -14.63
C ALA A 14 -56.11 9.19 -15.58
N CYS A 15 -55.15 8.29 -15.35
CA CYS A 15 -55.50 6.86 -15.31
C CYS A 15 -54.56 6.12 -14.34
N PHE A 16 -55.12 5.69 -13.24
CA PHE A 16 -54.62 4.67 -12.30
C PHE A 16 -54.48 3.36 -13.04
N ILE A 17 -53.34 2.74 -13.00
CA ILE A 17 -53.24 1.28 -13.07
C ILE A 17 -52.23 0.86 -11.98
N LEU A 18 -52.80 0.32 -10.90
CA LEU A 18 -52.14 -0.52 -9.93
C LEU A 18 -51.77 -1.84 -10.61
N SER A 19 -50.48 -2.12 -10.73
CA SER A 19 -50.02 -3.50 -10.91
C SER A 19 -48.92 -3.72 -9.88
N SER A 20 -49.36 -4.26 -8.78
CA SER A 20 -48.55 -4.94 -7.79
C SER A 20 -48.00 -6.20 -8.43
N CYS A 21 -46.68 -6.32 -8.50
CA CYS A 21 -46.04 -7.63 -8.50
C CYS A 21 -44.69 -7.47 -7.80
N GLY A 22 -44.58 -8.13 -6.66
CA GLY A 22 -43.39 -8.25 -5.87
C GLY A 22 -42.28 -8.97 -6.63
N GLY A 23 -41.14 -8.38 -6.62
CA GLY A 23 -39.90 -8.96 -7.07
C GLY A 23 -38.82 -8.20 -6.36
N GLY A 24 -38.35 -8.71 -5.21
CA GLY A 24 -37.20 -8.19 -4.51
C GLY A 24 -36.01 -8.16 -5.47
N LYS A 25 -35.73 -7.01 -6.06
CA LYS A 25 -34.42 -6.75 -6.67
C LYS A 25 -33.43 -6.71 -5.53
N LYS A 26 -32.73 -7.82 -5.31
CA LYS A 26 -31.41 -7.76 -4.71
C LYS A 26 -30.66 -6.72 -5.51
N GLN A 27 -30.35 -5.59 -4.89
CA GLN A 27 -29.25 -4.75 -5.33
C GLN A 27 -28.01 -5.64 -5.24
N GLN A 28 -27.64 -6.24 -6.36
CA GLN A 28 -26.26 -6.61 -6.58
C GLN A 28 -25.53 -5.28 -6.62
N ASN A 29 -24.82 -4.95 -5.55
CA ASN A 29 -23.67 -4.08 -5.65
C ASN A 29 -22.81 -4.76 -6.72
N ALA A 30 -22.78 -4.21 -7.91
CA ALA A 30 -21.72 -4.47 -8.84
C ALA A 30 -20.47 -3.90 -8.13
N GLU A 31 -19.71 -4.76 -7.49
CA GLU A 31 -18.32 -4.51 -7.19
C GLU A 31 -17.70 -4.22 -8.54
N GLU A 32 -17.45 -2.96 -8.80
CA GLU A 32 -16.66 -2.53 -9.94
C GLU A 32 -15.34 -3.28 -9.78
N THR A 33 -15.12 -4.30 -10.59
CA THR A 33 -13.87 -5.04 -10.60
C THR A 33 -12.80 -4.09 -11.11
N VAL A 34 -12.23 -3.32 -10.19
CA VAL A 34 -11.05 -2.50 -10.47
C VAL A 34 -9.97 -3.48 -10.91
N ALA A 35 -9.51 -3.36 -12.15
CA ALA A 35 -8.45 -4.21 -12.66
C ALA A 35 -7.22 -4.06 -11.73
N ALA A 36 -6.67 -5.20 -11.31
CA ALA A 36 -5.50 -5.19 -10.44
C ALA A 36 -4.31 -4.56 -11.18
N LEU A 37 -3.61 -3.67 -10.52
CA LEU A 37 -2.37 -3.08 -11.00
C LEU A 37 -1.22 -4.09 -10.82
N SER A 38 -0.35 -4.18 -11.81
CA SER A 38 0.92 -4.89 -11.65
C SER A 38 1.82 -4.15 -10.65
N ILE A 39 2.77 -4.87 -10.05
CA ILE A 39 3.76 -4.24 -9.16
C ILE A 39 4.55 -3.15 -9.90
N ASP A 40 4.87 -3.37 -11.18
CA ASP A 40 5.55 -2.37 -12.01
C ASP A 40 4.72 -1.09 -12.17
N ASP A 41 3.42 -1.22 -12.43
CA ASP A 41 2.52 -0.07 -12.58
C ASP A 41 2.37 0.71 -11.26
N VAL A 42 2.25 -0.02 -10.15
CA VAL A 42 2.18 0.60 -8.82
C VAL A 42 3.46 1.38 -8.53
N MET A 43 4.63 0.78 -8.74
CA MET A 43 5.91 1.43 -8.49
C MET A 43 6.12 2.65 -9.39
N ALA A 44 5.68 2.59 -10.64
CA ALA A 44 5.78 3.72 -11.57
C ALA A 44 4.90 4.93 -11.16
N LYS A 45 3.78 4.67 -10.48
CA LYS A 45 2.79 5.69 -10.07
C LYS A 45 2.72 5.88 -8.56
N ALA A 46 3.65 5.32 -7.81
CA ALA A 46 3.55 5.22 -6.35
C ALA A 46 3.28 6.56 -5.67
N ALA A 47 3.99 7.62 -6.07
CA ALA A 47 3.82 8.94 -5.50
C ALA A 47 2.39 9.53 -5.69
N GLU A 48 1.71 9.14 -6.79
CA GLU A 48 0.34 9.59 -7.10
C GLU A 48 -0.71 8.77 -6.33
N LEU A 49 -0.36 7.53 -5.97
CA LEU A 49 -1.26 6.56 -5.33
C LEU A 49 -1.16 6.57 -3.80
N VAL A 50 -0.30 7.39 -3.20
CA VAL A 50 -0.16 7.47 -1.74
C VAL A 50 -1.51 7.78 -1.09
N ASP A 51 -1.82 7.02 -0.02
CA ASP A 51 -3.08 7.07 0.74
C ASP A 51 -4.35 6.70 -0.06
N GLN A 52 -4.20 6.16 -1.27
CA GLN A 52 -5.31 5.66 -2.06
C GLN A 52 -5.51 4.16 -1.88
N LYS A 53 -6.76 3.72 -2.06
CA LYS A 53 -7.07 2.29 -2.19
C LYS A 53 -6.56 1.77 -3.52
N VAL A 54 -5.86 0.66 -3.46
CA VAL A 54 -5.30 -0.02 -4.63
C VAL A 54 -5.67 -1.50 -4.61
N VAL A 55 -5.84 -2.05 -5.80
CA VAL A 55 -5.88 -3.50 -6.03
C VAL A 55 -4.60 -3.84 -6.79
N ILE A 56 -3.76 -4.67 -6.22
CA ILE A 56 -2.46 -5.03 -6.81
C ILE A 56 -2.36 -6.54 -7.00
N GLU A 57 -1.55 -6.95 -7.97
CA GLU A 57 -1.29 -8.37 -8.23
C GLU A 57 0.20 -8.60 -8.47
N GLY A 58 0.74 -9.66 -7.88
CA GLY A 58 2.13 -10.04 -8.04
C GLY A 58 2.44 -11.40 -7.44
N VAL A 59 3.59 -11.97 -7.79
CA VAL A 59 4.06 -13.22 -7.21
C VAL A 59 4.69 -12.94 -5.84
N CYS A 60 4.22 -13.64 -4.81
CA CYS A 60 4.83 -13.56 -3.50
C CYS A 60 6.08 -14.43 -3.43
N THR A 61 7.25 -13.82 -3.23
CA THR A 61 8.52 -14.54 -3.11
C THR A 61 8.90 -14.86 -1.67
N HIS A 62 8.38 -14.10 -0.72
CA HIS A 62 8.79 -14.23 0.68
C HIS A 62 7.72 -13.71 1.64
N THR A 63 7.61 -14.33 2.82
CA THR A 63 6.94 -13.79 3.99
C THR A 63 7.94 -13.63 5.13
N CYS A 64 7.79 -12.58 5.94
CA CYS A 64 8.65 -12.32 7.07
C CYS A 64 8.60 -13.48 8.09
N SER A 65 9.76 -13.97 8.55
CA SER A 65 9.88 -15.04 9.53
C SER A 65 9.29 -14.69 10.91
N HIS A 66 9.13 -13.41 11.22
CA HIS A 66 8.57 -12.93 12.47
C HIS A 66 7.04 -12.81 12.38
N GLY A 67 6.35 -13.94 12.32
CA GLY A 67 4.89 -14.03 12.35
C GLY A 67 4.19 -13.69 11.04
N ALA A 68 4.86 -13.76 9.90
CA ALA A 68 4.30 -13.52 8.55
C ALA A 68 3.48 -12.22 8.43
N LYS A 69 3.87 -11.17 9.16
CA LYS A 69 3.20 -9.86 9.14
C LYS A 69 3.48 -9.05 7.89
N LYS A 70 4.49 -9.45 7.13
CA LYS A 70 4.89 -8.82 5.88
C LYS A 70 5.04 -9.90 4.81
N MET A 71 4.58 -9.62 3.60
CA MET A 71 4.91 -10.38 2.40
C MET A 71 5.52 -9.46 1.35
N PHE A 72 6.22 -10.03 0.39
CA PHE A 72 6.94 -9.32 -0.65
C PHE A 72 6.49 -9.84 -2.01
N LEU A 73 5.86 -8.94 -2.77
CA LEU A 73 5.41 -9.20 -4.12
C LEU A 73 6.41 -8.65 -5.12
N VAL A 74 6.72 -9.44 -6.15
CA VAL A 74 7.63 -9.01 -7.22
C VAL A 74 6.87 -8.66 -8.49
N GLY A 75 7.45 -7.74 -9.26
CA GLY A 75 6.97 -7.31 -10.56
C GLY A 75 7.47 -8.20 -11.70
N SER A 76 7.73 -7.57 -12.84
CA SER A 76 8.25 -8.25 -14.03
C SER A 76 9.66 -8.81 -13.86
N ASP A 77 10.40 -8.30 -12.89
CA ASP A 77 11.70 -8.76 -12.47
C ASP A 77 11.88 -8.65 -10.95
N ASP A 78 12.82 -9.40 -10.39
CA ASP A 78 13.05 -9.47 -8.93
C ASP A 78 13.62 -8.18 -8.34
N SER A 79 14.04 -7.22 -9.18
CA SER A 79 14.53 -5.92 -8.72
C SER A 79 13.42 -5.01 -8.23
N LYS A 80 12.19 -5.27 -8.65
CA LYS A 80 10.99 -4.51 -8.26
C LYS A 80 10.15 -5.28 -7.26
N THR A 81 10.46 -5.07 -6.03
CA THR A 81 9.78 -5.73 -4.91
C THR A 81 8.93 -4.73 -4.12
N LEU A 82 7.65 -5.02 -3.96
CA LEU A 82 6.73 -4.24 -3.14
C LEU A 82 6.42 -4.99 -1.85
N ARG A 83 6.67 -4.33 -0.72
CA ARG A 83 6.29 -4.83 0.60
C ARG A 83 4.79 -4.67 0.80
N VAL A 84 4.14 -5.70 1.33
CA VAL A 84 2.76 -5.66 1.79
C VAL A 84 2.71 -6.01 3.26
N GLU A 85 2.08 -5.18 4.06
CA GLU A 85 1.89 -5.38 5.50
C GLU A 85 0.50 -5.94 5.76
N ALA A 86 0.40 -6.90 6.67
CA ALA A 86 -0.86 -7.54 7.01
C ALA A 86 -1.85 -6.60 7.70
N GLY A 87 -1.38 -5.52 8.33
CA GLY A 87 -2.25 -4.59 9.03
C GLY A 87 -3.16 -5.29 10.05
N GLU A 88 -4.47 -5.05 9.95
CA GLU A 88 -5.48 -5.65 10.83
C GLU A 88 -5.72 -7.14 10.56
N LEU A 89 -5.26 -7.69 9.43
CA LEU A 89 -5.30 -9.13 9.16
C LEU A 89 -4.39 -9.93 10.12
N GLY A 90 -3.44 -9.25 10.76
CA GLY A 90 -2.51 -9.83 11.73
C GLY A 90 -1.36 -10.60 11.10
N ALA A 91 -1.62 -11.53 10.18
CA ALA A 91 -0.59 -12.31 9.48
C ALA A 91 -1.10 -12.83 8.15
N PHE A 92 -0.18 -13.13 7.23
CA PHE A 92 -0.46 -13.82 5.97
C PHE A 92 -0.34 -15.34 6.14
N ASP A 93 -1.13 -16.10 5.39
CA ASP A 93 -0.90 -17.54 5.26
C ASP A 93 0.43 -17.78 4.52
N THR A 94 1.26 -18.67 5.02
CA THR A 94 2.54 -19.00 4.37
C THR A 94 2.39 -19.62 2.99
N LYS A 95 1.20 -20.10 2.64
CA LYS A 95 0.86 -20.59 1.30
C LYS A 95 0.92 -19.51 0.22
N VAL A 96 0.93 -18.21 0.60
CA VAL A 96 1.11 -17.14 -0.41
C VAL A 96 2.45 -17.25 -1.13
N VAL A 97 3.48 -17.85 -0.51
CA VAL A 97 4.83 -17.94 -1.08
C VAL A 97 4.85 -18.80 -2.33
N ASN A 98 5.46 -18.28 -3.39
CA ASN A 98 5.53 -18.84 -4.74
C ASN A 98 4.17 -18.88 -5.49
N ASN A 99 3.18 -18.16 -5.00
CA ASN A 99 1.88 -18.04 -5.68
C ASN A 99 1.62 -16.60 -6.14
N MET A 100 0.77 -16.48 -7.15
CA MET A 100 0.20 -15.20 -7.55
C MET A 100 -0.81 -14.76 -6.49
N VAL A 101 -0.66 -13.54 -6.00
CA VAL A 101 -1.51 -12.98 -4.95
C VAL A 101 -2.11 -11.67 -5.41
N THR A 102 -3.43 -11.56 -5.29
CA THR A 102 -4.13 -10.28 -5.43
C THR A 102 -4.34 -9.69 -4.03
N VAL A 103 -4.03 -8.41 -3.86
CA VAL A 103 -4.17 -7.68 -2.59
C VAL A 103 -5.02 -6.46 -2.79
N ASN A 104 -6.00 -6.26 -1.91
CA ASN A 104 -6.71 -5.00 -1.75
C ASN A 104 -6.14 -4.30 -0.52
N GLY A 105 -5.83 -3.02 -0.63
CA GLY A 105 -5.27 -2.28 0.50
C GLY A 105 -5.04 -0.81 0.19
N ILE A 106 -4.29 -0.16 1.06
CA ILE A 106 -3.95 1.25 0.92
C ILE A 106 -2.45 1.37 0.68
N LEU A 107 -2.06 2.08 -0.38
CA LEU A 107 -0.65 2.39 -0.61
C LEU A 107 -0.19 3.46 0.36
N LYS A 108 0.92 3.20 1.04
CA LYS A 108 1.55 4.10 2.00
C LYS A 108 2.96 4.46 1.57
N GLU A 109 3.39 5.65 1.96
CA GLU A 109 4.77 6.12 1.83
C GLU A 109 5.44 6.13 3.20
N GLU A 110 6.60 5.50 3.29
CA GLU A 110 7.51 5.62 4.43
C GLU A 110 8.67 6.51 4.03
N ARG A 111 8.83 7.63 4.72
CA ARG A 111 9.92 8.57 4.46
C ARG A 111 11.05 8.33 5.43
N ILE A 112 12.25 8.19 4.89
CA ILE A 112 13.48 8.16 5.66
C ILE A 112 14.18 9.49 5.44
N ASP A 113 14.15 10.34 6.46
CA ASP A 113 14.82 11.61 6.56
C ASP A 113 15.86 11.59 7.70
N GLU A 114 16.55 12.71 7.93
CA GLU A 114 17.54 12.81 9.02
C GLU A 114 16.88 12.62 10.41
N ALA A 115 15.63 13.07 10.61
CA ALA A 115 14.96 12.90 11.88
C ALA A 115 14.69 11.42 12.18
N TYR A 116 14.26 10.65 11.18
CA TYR A 116 14.12 9.21 11.27
C TYR A 116 15.44 8.51 11.62
N LEU A 117 16.55 8.91 10.99
CA LEU A 117 17.86 8.31 11.23
C LEU A 117 18.39 8.62 12.62
N VAL A 118 18.20 9.85 13.11
CA VAL A 118 18.56 10.24 14.49
C VAL A 118 17.75 9.45 15.51
N ASP A 119 16.47 9.27 15.27
CA ASP A 119 15.63 8.46 16.15
C ASP A 119 16.07 7.00 16.15
N TRP A 120 16.42 6.45 14.98
CA TRP A 120 16.98 5.11 14.89
C TRP A 120 18.30 4.97 15.66
N GLU A 121 19.24 5.92 15.54
CA GLU A 121 20.47 5.92 16.33
C GLU A 121 20.20 5.95 17.84
N ASN A 122 19.22 6.72 18.29
CA ASN A 122 18.86 6.79 19.70
C ASN A 122 18.29 5.47 20.20
N ARG A 123 17.45 4.79 19.41
CA ARG A 123 16.98 3.44 19.72
C ARG A 123 18.11 2.42 19.82
N LEU A 124 19.09 2.46 18.91
CA LEU A 124 20.27 1.60 18.98
C LEU A 124 21.10 1.82 20.25
N LYS A 125 21.29 3.06 20.65
CA LYS A 125 22.01 3.39 21.89
C LYS A 125 21.29 2.85 23.12
N SER A 126 19.98 3.01 23.20
CA SER A 126 19.18 2.49 24.33
C SER A 126 19.16 0.96 24.38
N GLN A 127 19.13 0.26 23.24
CA GLN A 127 19.21 -1.20 23.19
C GLN A 127 20.57 -1.76 23.63
N THR A 128 21.66 -1.01 23.43
CA THR A 128 22.99 -1.41 23.92
C THR A 128 23.14 -1.21 25.43
N GLU A 129 22.38 -0.33 26.04
CA GLU A 129 22.35 -0.13 27.50
C GLU A 129 21.50 -1.18 28.21
N GLU A 130 20.45 -1.69 27.55
CA GLU A 130 19.60 -2.79 28.05
C GLU A 130 20.04 -4.15 27.47
N LYS A 131 21.21 -4.64 27.88
CA LYS A 131 21.68 -5.97 27.50
C LYS A 131 20.94 -7.07 28.26
N HIS A 132 19.66 -7.28 28.01
CA HIS A 132 18.97 -8.53 28.30
C HIS A 132 17.72 -8.71 27.42
N GLY A 133 17.80 -9.59 26.47
CA GLY A 133 16.63 -10.24 25.90
C GLY A 133 16.37 -9.96 24.44
N ASN A 134 16.41 -11.05 23.70
CA ASN A 134 15.81 -11.30 22.40
C ASN A 134 16.07 -10.23 21.35
N GLY A 135 17.14 -10.46 20.59
CA GLY A 135 17.51 -9.73 19.39
C GLY A 135 16.45 -9.65 18.30
N GLU A 136 15.35 -9.01 18.60
CA GLU A 136 14.52 -8.38 17.58
C GLU A 136 15.20 -7.09 17.16
N GLY A 137 16.41 -7.25 16.61
CA GLY A 137 17.09 -6.13 16.00
C GLY A 137 16.24 -5.59 14.88
N GLU A 138 16.14 -4.25 14.80
CA GLU A 138 15.52 -3.50 13.70
C GLU A 138 16.17 -3.76 12.33
N GLY A 139 16.72 -4.94 12.19
CA GLY A 139 17.49 -5.35 11.03
C GLY A 139 16.66 -5.93 9.92
N GLY A 140 15.36 -5.71 9.75
CA GLY A 140 14.60 -6.21 8.61
C GLY A 140 15.05 -7.60 8.07
N CYS A 141 14.22 -8.33 7.39
CA CYS A 141 14.72 -9.52 6.68
C CYS A 141 15.56 -9.09 5.46
N ASP A 142 16.41 -9.98 4.95
CA ASP A 142 17.28 -9.66 3.81
C ASP A 142 16.49 -9.23 2.57
N THR A 143 15.28 -9.78 2.38
CA THR A 143 14.37 -9.35 1.32
C THR A 143 13.95 -7.88 1.49
N GLU A 144 13.66 -7.44 2.72
CA GLU A 144 13.31 -6.03 2.98
C GLU A 144 14.50 -5.10 2.76
N LYS A 145 15.69 -5.50 3.21
CA LYS A 145 16.93 -4.74 2.96
C LYS A 145 17.21 -4.61 1.47
N ASN A 146 17.09 -5.71 0.73
CA ASN A 146 17.29 -5.70 -0.71
C ASN A 146 16.27 -4.80 -1.43
N ALA A 147 15.00 -4.85 -1.03
CA ALA A 147 13.95 -3.99 -1.59
C ALA A 147 14.21 -2.49 -1.34
N ARG A 148 14.95 -2.16 -0.27
CA ARG A 148 15.39 -0.78 0.03
C ARG A 148 16.78 -0.45 -0.55
N GLY A 149 17.41 -1.39 -1.26
CA GLY A 149 18.76 -1.24 -1.79
C GLY A 149 19.82 -1.06 -0.70
N GLU A 150 19.63 -1.67 0.46
CA GLU A 150 20.57 -1.64 1.57
C GLU A 150 21.67 -2.67 1.37
N THR A 151 22.94 -2.26 1.56
CA THR A 151 24.11 -3.12 1.34
C THR A 151 24.93 -3.33 2.61
N ALA A 152 24.78 -2.46 3.61
CA ALA A 152 25.54 -2.54 4.85
C ALA A 152 24.99 -3.62 5.79
N ASN A 153 25.90 -4.28 6.51
CA ASN A 153 25.58 -5.40 7.42
C ASN A 153 25.41 -4.96 8.88
N SER A 154 25.77 -3.73 9.24
CA SER A 154 25.53 -3.16 10.57
C SER A 154 24.48 -2.06 10.54
N ALA A 155 23.83 -1.82 11.66
CA ALA A 155 22.82 -0.76 11.78
C ALA A 155 23.46 0.63 11.53
N GLU A 156 24.64 0.87 12.06
CA GLU A 156 25.37 2.11 11.86
C GLU A 156 25.77 2.29 10.38
N GLY A 157 26.21 1.21 9.73
CA GLY A 157 26.53 1.23 8.29
C GLY A 157 25.29 1.54 7.44
N ARG A 158 24.15 0.96 7.77
CA ARG A 158 22.87 1.23 7.10
C ARG A 158 22.43 2.69 7.25
N ILE A 159 22.57 3.25 8.45
CA ILE A 159 22.29 4.67 8.70
C ILE A 159 23.21 5.57 7.87
N ALA A 160 24.51 5.24 7.81
CA ALA A 160 25.45 5.99 6.99
C ALA A 160 25.12 5.92 5.48
N ASP A 161 24.72 4.73 4.99
CA ASP A 161 24.26 4.54 3.61
C ASP A 161 23.03 5.38 3.29
N PHE A 162 22.03 5.40 4.19
CA PHE A 162 20.86 6.23 4.01
C PHE A 162 21.18 7.72 3.97
N ARG A 163 22.07 8.22 4.85
CA ARG A 163 22.52 9.60 4.80
C ARG A 163 23.19 9.96 3.48
N ALA A 164 24.04 9.07 2.97
CA ALA A 164 24.67 9.27 1.67
C ALA A 164 23.64 9.31 0.53
N LYS A 165 22.64 8.43 0.55
CA LYS A 165 21.55 8.42 -0.44
C LYS A 165 20.66 9.66 -0.35
N ILE A 166 20.34 10.13 0.87
CA ILE A 166 19.58 11.38 1.08
C ILE A 166 20.36 12.58 0.52
N ALA A 167 21.69 12.64 0.77
CA ALA A 167 22.51 13.70 0.22
C ALA A 167 22.51 13.70 -1.31
N ALA A 168 22.62 12.53 -1.94
CA ALA A 168 22.55 12.39 -3.39
C ALA A 168 21.17 12.77 -3.94
N GLU A 169 20.08 12.37 -3.26
CA GLU A 169 18.72 12.73 -3.66
C GLU A 169 18.47 14.23 -3.57
N LYS A 170 19.02 14.88 -2.51
CA LYS A 170 18.94 16.33 -2.36
C LYS A 170 19.66 17.06 -3.51
N GLU A 171 20.82 16.58 -3.93
CA GLU A 171 21.55 17.15 -5.07
C GLU A 171 20.78 16.95 -6.38
N ALA A 172 20.16 15.79 -6.57
CA ALA A 172 19.48 15.43 -7.82
C ALA A 172 18.10 16.08 -7.96
N THR A 173 17.31 16.11 -6.87
CA THR A 173 15.87 16.46 -6.91
C THR A 173 15.48 17.58 -5.95
N GLY A 174 16.34 17.95 -5.00
CA GLY A 174 16.06 18.89 -3.92
C GLY A 174 15.31 18.27 -2.73
N LYS A 175 15.01 16.98 -2.74
CA LYS A 175 14.34 16.29 -1.63
C LYS A 175 15.36 15.90 -0.56
N GLU A 176 15.01 16.13 0.69
CA GLU A 176 15.84 15.80 1.86
C GLU A 176 15.41 14.49 2.54
N TYR A 177 14.83 13.57 1.78
CA TYR A 177 14.35 12.27 2.26
C TYR A 177 14.32 11.25 1.10
N LEU A 178 14.28 9.98 1.48
CA LEU A 178 14.00 8.87 0.57
C LEU A 178 12.57 8.37 0.79
N SER A 179 11.88 8.05 -0.29
CA SER A 179 10.53 7.48 -0.25
C SER A 179 10.58 5.98 -0.46
N PHE A 180 9.95 5.23 0.45
CA PHE A 180 9.71 3.79 0.30
C PHE A 180 8.22 3.54 0.37
N TYR A 181 7.71 2.79 -0.61
CA TYR A 181 6.29 2.52 -0.72
C TYR A 181 5.96 1.11 -0.24
N HIS A 182 4.80 0.95 0.37
CA HIS A 182 4.27 -0.34 0.77
C HIS A 182 2.74 -0.30 0.76
N VAL A 183 2.10 -1.46 0.72
CA VAL A 183 0.65 -1.57 0.84
C VAL A 183 0.30 -2.11 2.21
N VAL A 184 -0.65 -1.49 2.89
CA VAL A 184 -1.31 -2.07 4.06
C VAL A 184 -2.56 -2.79 3.58
N ALA A 185 -2.58 -4.12 3.74
CA ALA A 185 -3.64 -4.96 3.20
C ALA A 185 -4.94 -4.87 4.01
N ASP A 186 -6.06 -4.71 3.31
CA ASP A 186 -7.41 -4.90 3.84
C ASP A 186 -7.86 -6.35 3.62
N SER A 187 -7.47 -6.95 2.49
CA SER A 187 -7.73 -8.36 2.14
C SER A 187 -6.74 -8.85 1.09
N TYR A 188 -6.62 -10.16 0.95
CA TYR A 188 -5.84 -10.79 -0.11
C TYR A 188 -6.47 -12.10 -0.58
N GLU A 189 -6.11 -12.52 -1.79
CA GLU A 189 -6.54 -13.77 -2.40
C GLU A 189 -5.33 -14.44 -3.09
N ILE A 190 -5.16 -15.74 -2.87
CA ILE A 190 -4.18 -16.55 -3.59
C ILE A 190 -4.86 -17.04 -4.85
N LYS A 191 -4.27 -16.78 -6.00
CA LYS A 191 -4.78 -17.26 -7.30
C LYS A 191 -4.28 -18.67 -7.57
N ASP A 192 -5.20 -19.54 -7.95
CA ASP A 192 -4.92 -20.91 -8.41
C ASP A 192 -4.31 -20.93 -9.82
#